data_c52ae69e78f84c88407bf0b319abf8b2
#
_entry.id   c52ae69e78f84c88407bf0b319abf8b2
#
_cell.length_a   1.000
_cell.length_b   1.000
_cell.length_c   1.000
_cell.angle_alpha   90.00
_cell.angle_beta   90.00
_cell.angle_gamma   90.00
#
_symmetry.space_group_name_H-M   'P 1'
#
loop_
_entity.id
_entity.type
_entity.pdbx_description
1 polymer ?
#
loop_
_entity_poly.entity_id
_entity_poly.type
_entity_poly.pdbx_seq_one_letter_code
_entity_poly.pdbx_strand_id
1 'polypeptide(L)'
;MSIVTTSAAPTAVVKQTTTWERWPTWWGELLGEVWAFLRTADLQTGRNVMVYADDVPNVEVGAEVGEAFASDGRVVASVLPAGRAATTVARGAPSPEGIDAAHRAVIEWCEANGHERTGVRWEVYDHWRDDPSTFETAVYWLLTR
;
A
#
# COMPACT_ATOMS: atom_id res chain seq x y z
N MET A 1 9.09 14.72 -4.71
CA MET A 1 7.62 14.84 -4.65
C MET A 1 7.08 15.03 -6.05
N SER A 2 6.09 14.26 -6.44
CA SER A 2 5.51 14.37 -7.79
C SER A 2 4.04 13.99 -7.82
N ILE A 3 3.35 14.44 -8.88
CA ILE A 3 1.99 14.01 -9.20
C ILE A 3 2.11 12.98 -10.32
N VAL A 4 1.45 11.85 -10.14
CA VAL A 4 1.41 10.77 -11.14
C VAL A 4 -0.03 10.38 -11.40
N THR A 5 -0.28 9.76 -12.56
CA THR A 5 -1.54 9.09 -12.85
C THR A 5 -1.33 7.61 -12.65
N THR A 6 -2.13 7.01 -11.75
CA THR A 6 -2.04 5.58 -11.47
C THR A 6 -3.16 4.83 -12.19
N SER A 7 -2.90 3.56 -12.48
CA SER A 7 -3.89 2.65 -13.07
C SER A 7 -4.34 1.64 -12.03
N ALA A 8 -5.58 1.17 -12.13
CA ALA A 8 -6.06 0.08 -11.31
C ALA A 8 -5.19 -1.16 -11.57
N ALA A 9 -4.53 -1.64 -10.55
CA ALA A 9 -3.63 -2.79 -10.63
C ALA A 9 -4.13 -3.91 -9.73
N PRO A 10 -4.26 -5.15 -10.23
CA PRO A 10 -4.79 -6.26 -9.44
C PRO A 10 -3.94 -6.56 -8.21
N THR A 11 -4.62 -6.86 -7.10
CA THR A 11 -3.98 -7.27 -5.84
C THR A 11 -4.70 -8.45 -5.23
N ALA A 12 -4.00 -9.19 -4.38
CA ALA A 12 -4.56 -10.19 -3.48
C ALA A 12 -4.37 -9.66 -2.06
N VAL A 13 -5.46 -9.49 -1.32
CA VAL A 13 -5.42 -8.81 -0.02
C VAL A 13 -6.33 -9.46 1.00
N VAL A 14 -6.04 -9.23 2.27
CA VAL A 14 -7.01 -9.35 3.36
C VAL A 14 -7.49 -7.94 3.70
N LYS A 15 -8.81 -7.77 3.81
CA LYS A 15 -9.43 -6.51 4.23
C LYS A 15 -9.73 -6.57 5.71
N GLN A 16 -9.38 -5.52 6.43
CA GLN A 16 -9.54 -5.47 7.88
C GLN A 16 -9.90 -4.07 8.33
N THR A 17 -10.88 -3.96 9.23
CA THR A 17 -11.12 -2.75 10.00
C THR A 17 -10.38 -2.89 11.32
N THR A 18 -9.59 -1.91 11.69
CA THR A 18 -8.73 -1.96 12.87
C THR A 18 -8.60 -0.59 13.53
N THR A 19 -7.61 -0.43 14.38
CA THR A 19 -7.21 0.86 14.96
C THR A 19 -5.74 1.10 14.65
N TRP A 20 -5.33 2.35 14.67
CA TRP A 20 -3.91 2.69 14.46
C TRP A 20 -3.02 2.09 15.55
N GLU A 21 -3.57 1.89 16.75
CA GLU A 21 -2.86 1.25 17.87
C GLU A 21 -2.59 -0.24 17.60
N ARG A 22 -3.59 -0.95 17.07
CA ARG A 22 -3.50 -2.40 16.85
C ARG A 22 -2.82 -2.77 15.52
N TRP A 23 -2.91 -1.92 14.52
CA TRP A 23 -2.44 -2.22 13.17
C TRP A 23 -0.98 -2.68 13.13
N PRO A 24 -0.02 -2.06 13.85
CA PRO A 24 1.37 -2.51 13.84
C PRO A 24 1.58 -3.96 14.28
N THR A 25 0.68 -4.52 15.10
CA THR A 25 0.78 -5.91 15.57
C THR A 25 0.06 -6.89 14.65
N TRP A 26 -0.80 -6.43 13.74
CA TRP A 26 -1.64 -7.29 12.92
C TRP A 26 -1.18 -7.45 11.47
N TRP A 27 -0.58 -6.43 10.89
CA TRP A 27 -0.33 -6.45 9.45
C TRP A 27 0.56 -7.63 9.00
N GLY A 28 1.54 -8.02 9.81
CA GLY A 28 2.44 -9.12 9.48
C GLY A 28 1.73 -10.47 9.39
N GLU A 29 0.80 -10.73 10.31
CA GLU A 29 0.00 -11.95 10.31
C GLU A 29 -0.93 -12.00 9.10
N LEU A 30 -1.61 -10.90 8.79
CA LEU A 30 -2.50 -10.81 7.64
C LEU A 30 -1.74 -10.94 6.33
N LEU A 31 -0.58 -10.32 6.22
CA LEU A 31 0.29 -10.46 5.04
C LEU A 31 0.74 -11.91 4.88
N GLY A 32 1.05 -12.59 5.99
CA GLY A 32 1.40 -14.01 5.98
C GLY A 32 0.29 -14.88 5.42
N GLU A 33 -0.98 -14.59 5.71
CA GLU A 33 -2.12 -15.32 5.15
C GLU A 33 -2.20 -15.14 3.62
N VAL A 34 -1.96 -13.93 3.13
CA VAL A 34 -1.95 -13.65 1.69
C VAL A 34 -0.87 -14.49 1.00
N TRP A 35 0.35 -14.48 1.52
CA TRP A 35 1.45 -15.24 0.91
C TRP A 35 1.26 -16.74 1.03
N ALA A 36 0.64 -17.25 2.10
CA ALA A 36 0.27 -18.66 2.21
C ALA A 36 -0.67 -19.08 1.07
N PHE A 37 -1.65 -18.24 0.77
CA PHE A 37 -2.54 -18.44 -0.38
C PHE A 37 -1.77 -18.36 -1.71
N LEU A 38 -0.95 -17.34 -1.89
CA LEU A 38 -0.24 -17.10 -3.15
C LEU A 38 0.75 -18.21 -3.50
N ARG A 39 1.33 -18.87 -2.50
CA ARG A 39 2.22 -20.02 -2.74
C ARG A 39 1.51 -21.21 -3.39
N THR A 40 0.20 -21.32 -3.24
CA THR A 40 -0.61 -22.40 -3.81
C THR A 40 -1.37 -21.97 -5.06
N ALA A 41 -1.45 -20.67 -5.32
CA ALA A 41 -2.18 -20.10 -6.45
C ALA A 41 -1.26 -20.00 -7.69
N ASP A 42 -1.85 -20.21 -8.86
CA ASP A 42 -1.15 -20.05 -10.13
C ASP A 42 -1.29 -18.59 -10.61
N LEU A 43 -0.64 -17.68 -9.90
CA LEU A 43 -0.69 -16.25 -10.15
C LEU A 43 0.72 -15.67 -10.18
N GLN A 44 0.97 -14.74 -11.09
CA GLN A 44 2.16 -13.90 -10.98
C GLN A 44 1.99 -13.00 -9.77
N THR A 45 3.05 -12.86 -8.98
CA THR A 45 3.07 -12.04 -7.78
C THR A 45 4.07 -10.89 -7.95
N GLY A 46 3.83 -9.80 -7.25
CA GLY A 46 4.68 -8.62 -7.28
C GLY A 46 5.03 -8.15 -5.88
N ARG A 47 5.01 -6.83 -5.72
CA ARG A 47 5.42 -6.18 -4.47
C ARG A 47 4.29 -6.25 -3.43
N ASN A 48 4.68 -6.20 -2.16
CA ASN A 48 3.70 -6.06 -1.07
C ASN A 48 3.08 -4.67 -1.09
N VAL A 49 1.81 -4.59 -0.70
CA VAL A 49 1.05 -3.34 -0.68
C VAL A 49 0.24 -3.22 0.60
N MET A 50 0.05 -1.98 1.05
CA MET A 50 -0.90 -1.65 2.12
C MET A 50 -1.73 -0.47 1.66
N VAL A 51 -3.06 -0.62 1.68
CA VAL A 51 -4.00 0.44 1.31
C VAL A 51 -4.81 0.84 2.53
N TYR A 52 -4.89 2.13 2.77
CA TYR A 52 -5.70 2.72 3.85
C TYR A 52 -6.81 3.53 3.19
N ALA A 53 -8.04 3.05 3.32
CA ALA A 53 -9.19 3.69 2.68
C ALA A 53 -9.62 4.97 3.40
N ASP A 54 -9.31 5.06 4.71
CA ASP A 54 -9.74 6.17 5.58
C ASP A 54 -8.86 6.22 6.86
N ASP A 55 -9.27 7.03 7.81
CA ASP A 55 -8.57 7.21 9.09
C ASP A 55 -9.09 6.33 10.24
N VAL A 56 -10.04 5.45 9.99
CA VAL A 56 -10.58 4.52 11.01
C VAL A 56 -9.48 3.61 11.58
N PRO A 57 -8.60 2.87 10.87
CA PRO A 57 -8.56 2.67 9.42
C PRO A 57 -9.25 1.40 8.93
N ASN A 58 -9.83 1.49 7.75
CA ASN A 58 -10.17 0.32 6.94
C ASN A 58 -8.99 0.06 6.02
N VAL A 59 -8.38 -1.11 6.14
CA VAL A 59 -7.11 -1.41 5.46
C VAL A 59 -7.21 -2.63 4.56
N GLU A 60 -6.35 -2.66 3.55
CA GLU A 60 -6.09 -3.83 2.72
C GLU A 60 -4.60 -4.10 2.75
N VAL A 61 -4.21 -5.32 3.09
CA VAL A 61 -2.80 -5.72 3.09
C VAL A 61 -2.62 -6.94 2.22
N GLY A 62 -1.61 -6.94 1.39
CA GLY A 62 -1.33 -8.06 0.51
C GLY A 62 -0.22 -7.77 -0.49
N ALA A 63 -0.44 -8.25 -1.72
CA ALA A 63 0.56 -8.15 -2.77
C ALA A 63 -0.08 -7.89 -4.13
N GLU A 64 0.70 -7.28 -5.02
CA GLU A 64 0.33 -7.17 -6.43
C GLU A 64 0.28 -8.57 -7.05
N VAL A 65 -0.70 -8.79 -7.91
CA VAL A 65 -0.83 -10.02 -8.71
C VAL A 65 -1.06 -9.66 -10.17
N GLY A 66 -0.87 -10.63 -11.07
CA GLY A 66 -0.96 -10.39 -12.50
C GLY A 66 -2.39 -10.25 -13.03
N GLU A 67 -3.37 -10.79 -12.31
CA GLU A 67 -4.78 -10.81 -12.74
C GLU A 67 -5.72 -10.99 -11.57
N ALA A 68 -7.00 -10.66 -11.78
CA ALA A 68 -8.05 -10.96 -10.81
C ALA A 68 -8.23 -12.48 -10.67
N PHE A 69 -8.67 -12.93 -9.51
CA PHE A 69 -8.81 -14.35 -9.19
C PHE A 69 -10.05 -14.56 -8.32
N ALA A 70 -10.42 -15.84 -8.15
CA ALA A 70 -11.52 -16.21 -7.24
C ALA A 70 -11.02 -16.16 -5.79
N SER A 71 -11.80 -15.51 -4.93
CA SER A 71 -11.48 -15.39 -3.49
C SER A 71 -11.44 -16.77 -2.82
N ASP A 72 -10.55 -16.91 -1.84
CA ASP A 72 -10.41 -18.09 -1.01
C ASP A 72 -10.29 -17.66 0.46
N GLY A 73 -11.32 -17.93 1.24
CA GLY A 73 -11.38 -17.49 2.63
C GLY A 73 -11.34 -15.97 2.73
N ARG A 74 -10.40 -15.44 3.53
CA ARG A 74 -10.23 -14.01 3.73
C ARG A 74 -9.40 -13.32 2.66
N VAL A 75 -8.70 -14.08 1.82
CA VAL A 75 -7.90 -13.50 0.73
C VAL A 75 -8.80 -13.23 -0.46
N VAL A 76 -8.92 -11.98 -0.83
CA VAL A 76 -9.84 -11.52 -1.88
C VAL A 76 -9.11 -10.74 -2.95
N ALA A 77 -9.68 -10.74 -4.15
CA ALA A 77 -9.18 -9.93 -5.25
C ALA A 77 -9.56 -8.46 -5.00
N SER A 78 -8.61 -7.57 -5.21
CA SER A 78 -8.83 -6.13 -5.12
C SER A 78 -7.99 -5.43 -6.20
N VAL A 79 -7.97 -4.11 -6.18
CA VAL A 79 -7.16 -3.30 -7.08
C VAL A 79 -6.56 -2.14 -6.32
N LEU A 80 -5.37 -1.70 -6.73
CA LEU A 80 -4.83 -0.42 -6.30
C LEU A 80 -5.64 0.72 -6.91
N PRO A 81 -5.79 1.86 -6.21
CA PRO A 81 -6.58 2.96 -6.72
C PRO A 81 -6.06 3.52 -8.05
N ALA A 82 -6.98 3.89 -8.94
CA ALA A 82 -6.68 4.57 -10.19
C ALA A 82 -7.00 6.06 -10.06
N GLY A 83 -6.17 6.91 -10.63
CA GLY A 83 -6.39 8.34 -10.65
C GLY A 83 -5.11 9.14 -10.46
N ARG A 84 -5.25 10.43 -10.21
CA ARG A 84 -4.11 11.30 -9.89
C ARG A 84 -3.73 11.12 -8.43
N ALA A 85 -2.45 10.96 -8.19
CA ALA A 85 -1.92 10.77 -6.84
C ALA A 85 -0.65 11.60 -6.64
N ALA A 86 -0.50 12.14 -5.44
CA ALA A 86 0.77 12.71 -4.99
C ALA A 86 1.61 11.58 -4.40
N THR A 87 2.87 11.54 -4.74
CA THR A 87 3.76 10.43 -4.35
C THR A 87 5.15 10.90 -3.96
N THR A 88 5.75 10.14 -3.06
CA THR A 88 7.17 10.24 -2.73
C THR A 88 7.71 8.86 -2.38
N VAL A 89 9.00 8.75 -2.20
CA VAL A 89 9.67 7.48 -1.88
C VAL A 89 10.43 7.62 -0.56
N ALA A 90 10.19 6.67 0.34
CA ALA A 90 11.02 6.50 1.53
C ALA A 90 12.16 5.55 1.18
N ARG A 91 13.40 6.00 1.34
CA ARG A 91 14.59 5.21 1.00
C ARG A 91 15.18 4.56 2.24
N GLY A 92 15.73 3.37 2.04
CA GLY A 92 16.31 2.56 3.09
C GLY A 92 15.37 1.50 3.61
N ALA A 93 15.83 0.69 4.56
CA ALA A 93 15.01 -0.34 5.19
C ALA A 93 13.73 0.29 5.75
N PRO A 94 12.54 -0.30 5.50
CA PRO A 94 11.30 0.30 5.96
C PRO A 94 11.25 0.36 7.49
N SER A 95 10.83 1.52 7.99
CA SER A 95 10.62 1.75 9.42
C SER A 95 9.35 2.55 9.61
N PRO A 96 8.65 2.41 10.75
CA PRO A 96 7.47 3.21 11.02
C PRO A 96 7.73 4.70 10.91
N GLU A 97 8.87 5.18 11.44
CA GLU A 97 9.25 6.58 11.43
C GLU A 97 9.50 7.10 10.02
N GLY A 98 10.19 6.32 9.20
CA GLY A 98 10.50 6.70 7.82
C GLY A 98 9.27 6.75 6.93
N ILE A 99 8.37 5.78 7.08
CA ILE A 99 7.13 5.73 6.33
C ILE A 99 6.18 6.85 6.76
N ASP A 100 6.05 7.08 8.06
CA ASP A 100 5.24 8.19 8.59
C ASP A 100 5.77 9.54 8.12
N ALA A 101 7.09 9.72 8.08
CA ALA A 101 7.71 10.93 7.56
C ALA A 101 7.40 11.15 6.09
N ALA A 102 7.39 10.08 5.28
CA ALA A 102 7.03 10.16 3.86
C ALA A 102 5.56 10.57 3.67
N HIS A 103 4.64 9.98 4.43
CA HIS A 103 3.22 10.38 4.40
C HIS A 103 3.05 11.85 4.79
N ARG A 104 3.70 12.28 5.86
CA ARG A 104 3.63 13.65 6.33
C ARG A 104 4.16 14.63 5.29
N ALA A 105 5.25 14.28 4.63
CA ALA A 105 5.82 15.10 3.56
C ALA A 105 4.85 15.28 2.40
N VAL A 106 4.13 14.23 2.00
CA VAL A 106 3.11 14.31 0.94
C VAL A 106 1.96 15.22 1.39
N ILE A 107 1.47 15.03 2.61
CA ILE A 107 0.37 15.83 3.16
C ILE A 107 0.73 17.32 3.16
N GLU A 108 1.88 17.66 3.71
CA GLU A 108 2.36 19.05 3.78
C GLU A 108 2.55 19.67 2.39
N TRP A 109 3.10 18.89 1.46
CA TRP A 109 3.29 19.35 0.09
C TRP A 109 1.96 19.61 -0.61
N CYS A 110 0.98 18.73 -0.43
CA CYS A 110 -0.37 18.90 -0.99
C CYS A 110 -1.03 20.15 -0.44
N GLU A 111 -0.93 20.40 0.86
CA GLU A 111 -1.47 21.60 1.50
C GLU A 111 -0.81 22.88 0.97
N ALA A 112 0.51 22.85 0.83
CA ALA A 112 1.26 24.00 0.34
C ALA A 112 0.98 24.31 -1.13
N ASN A 113 0.57 23.32 -1.93
CA ASN A 113 0.36 23.47 -3.38
C ASN A 113 -1.13 23.39 -3.79
N GLY A 114 -2.05 23.40 -2.84
CA GLY A 114 -3.48 23.44 -3.12
C GLY A 114 -4.07 22.16 -3.71
N HIS A 115 -3.46 21.02 -3.44
CA HIS A 115 -4.00 19.73 -3.87
C HIS A 115 -4.90 19.15 -2.80
N GLU A 116 -6.13 18.81 -3.18
CA GLU A 116 -7.11 18.22 -2.27
C GLU A 116 -6.98 16.69 -2.29
N ARG A 117 -6.77 16.10 -1.11
CA ARG A 117 -6.65 14.65 -0.92
C ARG A 117 -8.00 14.03 -0.63
N THR A 118 -8.23 12.80 -1.15
CA THR A 118 -9.46 12.06 -0.87
C THR A 118 -9.49 11.40 0.51
N GLY A 119 -8.32 11.17 1.11
CA GLY A 119 -8.16 10.36 2.31
C GLY A 119 -7.66 8.94 2.01
N VAL A 120 -7.79 8.47 0.78
CA VAL A 120 -7.23 7.17 0.35
C VAL A 120 -5.74 7.32 0.12
N ARG A 121 -4.95 6.46 0.76
CA ARG A 121 -3.50 6.44 0.59
C ARG A 121 -3.02 4.99 0.62
N TRP A 122 -1.87 4.75 0.01
CA TRP A 122 -1.29 3.41 -0.01
C TRP A 122 0.22 3.44 -0.08
N GLU A 123 0.80 2.30 0.23
CA GLU A 123 2.24 2.07 0.23
C GLU A 123 2.53 0.87 -0.64
N VAL A 124 3.58 0.96 -1.45
CA VAL A 124 4.08 -0.14 -2.26
C VAL A 124 5.52 -0.39 -1.83
N TYR A 125 5.77 -1.60 -1.31
CA TYR A 125 7.06 -1.99 -0.78
C TYR A 125 7.88 -2.69 -1.85
N ASP A 126 9.12 -2.23 -2.04
CA ASP A 126 10.04 -2.83 -2.98
C ASP A 126 10.27 -4.31 -2.69
N HIS A 127 10.75 -5.05 -3.67
CA HIS A 127 11.23 -6.42 -3.43
C HIS A 127 12.45 -6.36 -2.53
N TRP A 128 12.63 -7.41 -1.69
CA TRP A 128 13.80 -7.49 -0.83
C TRP A 128 15.09 -7.39 -1.66
N ARG A 129 16.05 -6.62 -1.15
CA ARG A 129 17.37 -6.44 -1.76
C ARG A 129 18.44 -6.79 -0.75
N ASP A 130 19.59 -7.28 -1.22
CA ASP A 130 20.72 -7.65 -0.36
C ASP A 130 21.24 -6.44 0.42
N ASP A 131 21.22 -5.25 -0.20
CA ASP A 131 21.60 -4.01 0.47
C ASP A 131 20.33 -3.25 0.90
N PRO A 132 19.96 -3.27 2.20
CA PRO A 132 18.77 -2.59 2.67
C PRO A 132 18.76 -1.07 2.41
N SER A 133 19.94 -0.46 2.27
CA SER A 133 20.02 0.98 2.00
C SER A 133 19.46 1.37 0.63
N THR A 134 19.33 0.40 -0.29
CA THR A 134 18.77 0.60 -1.63
C THR A 134 17.27 0.32 -1.69
N PHE A 135 16.67 -0.17 -0.61
CA PHE A 135 15.24 -0.47 -0.52
C PHE A 135 14.42 0.81 -0.64
N GLU A 136 13.32 0.75 -1.37
CA GLU A 136 12.43 1.90 -1.58
C GLU A 136 10.99 1.52 -1.25
N THR A 137 10.31 2.37 -0.48
CA THR A 137 8.87 2.27 -0.25
C THR A 137 8.21 3.49 -0.87
N ALA A 138 7.35 3.27 -1.85
CA ALA A 138 6.59 4.35 -2.47
C ALA A 138 5.31 4.62 -1.68
N VAL A 139 5.03 5.89 -1.44
CA VAL A 139 3.85 6.35 -0.71
C VAL A 139 2.99 7.17 -1.67
N TYR A 140 1.69 6.89 -1.72
CA TYR A 140 0.74 7.55 -2.60
C TYR A 140 -0.45 8.10 -1.82
N TRP A 141 -0.89 9.29 -2.19
CA TRP A 141 -2.14 9.89 -1.69
C TRP A 141 -3.02 10.22 -2.88
N LEU A 142 -4.20 9.60 -2.96
CA LEU A 142 -5.15 9.83 -4.04
C LEU A 142 -5.75 11.23 -3.92
N LEU A 143 -5.74 11.96 -5.02
CA LEU A 143 -6.27 13.31 -5.10
C LEU A 143 -7.69 13.29 -5.64
N THR A 144 -8.47 14.33 -5.32
CA THR A 144 -9.86 14.44 -5.78
C THR A 144 -9.95 14.68 -7.29
N ARG A 145 -8.90 15.23 -7.88
CA ARG A 145 -8.80 15.49 -9.33
C ARG A 145 -7.36 15.53 -9.80
#